data_67f2b98c290dec440c42bc6277bcd8a1
#
_entry.id   67f2b98c290dec440c42bc6277bcd8a1
#
_cell.length_a   1.000
_cell.length_b   1.000
_cell.length_c   1.000
_cell.angle_alpha   90.00
_cell.angle_beta   90.00
_cell.angle_gamma   90.00
#
_symmetry.space_group_name_H-M   'P 1'
#
loop_
_entity.id
_entity.type
_entity.pdbx_description
1 polymer ?
#
loop_
_entity_poly.entity_id
_entity_poly.type
_entity_poly.pdbx_seq_one_letter_code
_entity_poly.pdbx_strand_id
1 'polypeptide(L)'
;MPIRVVCLAVACAAVSVLPVRAHHSHTNYDISTWTTMEGTVVEVHRLVPHSWLYVEIKDAKGQTATWALEATGPGGLEKVGVKVNDVRPGDSIKVRCHLLKDGATGCLLGFVTPMHGDAARGHGIERDWDGGGGAGFPATGRFAEPAAR
;
A
#
# COMPACT_ATOMS: atom_id res chain seq x y z
N MET A 1 -28.62 -41.20 23.66
CA MET A 1 -28.25 -39.77 23.46
C MET A 1 -29.42 -39.08 22.79
N PRO A 2 -29.98 -38.01 23.32
CA PRO A 2 -31.17 -37.37 22.72
C PRO A 2 -30.79 -36.71 21.40
N ILE A 3 -31.60 -36.97 20.38
CA ILE A 3 -31.47 -36.47 18.97
C ILE A 3 -31.15 -34.94 18.91
N ARG A 4 -31.66 -34.17 19.90
CA ARG A 4 -31.41 -32.71 20.00
C ARG A 4 -29.93 -32.35 20.16
N VAL A 5 -29.14 -33.16 20.89
CA VAL A 5 -27.70 -32.94 21.11
C VAL A 5 -26.91 -33.22 19.83
N VAL A 6 -27.31 -34.24 19.07
CA VAL A 6 -26.67 -34.60 17.79
C VAL A 6 -26.92 -33.50 16.73
N CYS A 7 -28.15 -32.96 16.66
CA CYS A 7 -28.46 -31.87 15.74
C CYS A 7 -27.69 -30.59 16.06
N LEU A 8 -27.49 -30.27 17.36
CA LEU A 8 -26.72 -29.09 17.76
C LEU A 8 -25.22 -29.23 17.40
N ALA A 9 -24.65 -30.44 17.61
CA ALA A 9 -23.26 -30.73 17.27
C ALA A 9 -23.00 -30.67 15.76
N VAL A 10 -23.92 -31.15 14.93
CA VAL A 10 -23.83 -31.09 13.47
C VAL A 10 -23.96 -29.64 12.97
N ALA A 11 -24.86 -28.84 13.55
CA ALA A 11 -25.00 -27.42 13.21
C ALA A 11 -23.74 -26.61 13.55
N CYS A 12 -23.12 -26.86 14.71
CA CYS A 12 -21.87 -26.21 15.08
C CYS A 12 -20.70 -26.63 14.18
N ALA A 13 -20.62 -27.89 13.77
CA ALA A 13 -19.59 -28.38 12.86
C ALA A 13 -19.74 -27.79 11.43
N ALA A 14 -20.96 -27.58 10.97
CA ALA A 14 -21.23 -26.98 9.66
C ALA A 14 -20.81 -25.51 9.58
N VAL A 15 -20.89 -24.75 10.67
CA VAL A 15 -20.44 -23.34 10.72
C VAL A 15 -18.92 -23.23 10.71
N SER A 16 -18.19 -24.24 11.19
CA SER A 16 -16.73 -24.23 11.29
C SER A 16 -15.99 -24.43 9.95
N VAL A 17 -16.69 -24.85 8.89
CA VAL A 17 -16.09 -25.10 7.55
C VAL A 17 -16.37 -23.99 6.53
N LEU A 18 -16.99 -22.89 6.92
CA LEU A 18 -17.08 -21.75 6.02
C LEU A 18 -15.66 -21.17 5.86
N PRO A 19 -15.09 -21.16 4.64
CA PRO A 19 -13.81 -20.50 4.43
C PRO A 19 -13.99 -19.02 4.77
N VAL A 20 -13.46 -18.60 5.90
CA VAL A 20 -13.29 -17.18 6.18
C VAL A 20 -12.22 -16.70 5.20
N ARG A 21 -12.67 -16.23 4.05
CA ARG A 21 -11.83 -15.50 3.12
C ARG A 21 -11.55 -14.13 3.75
N ALA A 22 -10.55 -14.07 4.60
CA ALA A 22 -9.90 -12.82 4.95
C ALA A 22 -9.15 -12.33 3.70
N HIS A 23 -9.92 -11.87 2.70
CA HIS A 23 -9.34 -11.16 1.58
C HIS A 23 -9.01 -9.76 2.08
N HIS A 24 -7.73 -9.45 2.10
CA HIS A 24 -7.29 -8.06 1.98
C HIS A 24 -7.82 -7.56 0.64
N SER A 25 -9.02 -7.03 0.66
CA SER A 25 -9.72 -6.66 -0.56
C SER A 25 -9.24 -5.29 -1.00
N HIS A 26 -8.40 -5.25 -2.03
CA HIS A 26 -8.07 -4.01 -2.75
C HIS A 26 -9.27 -3.48 -3.57
N THR A 27 -10.49 -3.93 -3.29
CA THR A 27 -11.71 -3.56 -4.06
C THR A 27 -12.04 -2.09 -4.00
N ASN A 28 -11.57 -1.37 -2.97
CA ASN A 28 -11.79 0.07 -2.83
C ASN A 28 -10.87 0.91 -3.70
N TYR A 29 -9.80 0.31 -4.25
CA TYR A 29 -8.81 1.00 -5.09
C TYR A 29 -9.05 0.72 -6.57
N ASP A 30 -8.77 1.70 -7.42
CA ASP A 30 -8.75 1.53 -8.87
C ASP A 30 -7.40 0.93 -9.30
N ILE A 31 -7.30 -0.39 -9.22
CA ILE A 31 -6.09 -1.14 -9.56
C ILE A 31 -5.78 -1.18 -11.07
N SER A 32 -6.66 -0.64 -11.91
CA SER A 32 -6.46 -0.58 -13.37
C SER A 32 -5.55 0.57 -13.80
N THR A 33 -5.38 1.58 -12.94
CA THR A 33 -4.69 2.83 -13.27
C THR A 33 -3.62 3.16 -12.24
N TRP A 34 -2.42 3.47 -12.70
CA TRP A 34 -1.35 4.03 -11.88
C TRP A 34 -1.41 5.55 -11.86
N THR A 35 -1.36 6.13 -10.68
CA THR A 35 -1.21 7.56 -10.49
C THR A 35 0.14 7.86 -9.87
N THR A 36 0.85 8.84 -10.45
CA THR A 36 2.12 9.34 -9.91
C THR A 36 1.88 10.67 -9.22
N MET A 37 2.39 10.81 -8.00
CA MET A 37 2.29 12.04 -7.21
C MET A 37 3.62 12.34 -6.54
N GLU A 38 3.86 13.62 -6.25
CA GLU A 38 5.02 14.08 -5.48
C GLU A 38 4.53 14.85 -4.27
N GLY A 39 5.23 14.71 -3.14
CA GLY A 39 4.84 15.37 -1.92
C GLY A 39 5.88 15.27 -0.82
N THR A 40 5.53 15.83 0.34
CA THR A 40 6.36 15.81 1.54
C THR A 40 5.76 14.86 2.57
N VAL A 41 6.56 13.97 3.10
CA VAL A 41 6.15 13.03 4.15
C VAL A 41 5.84 13.78 5.43
N VAL A 42 4.65 13.57 5.98
CA VAL A 42 4.21 14.11 7.27
C VAL A 42 4.48 13.10 8.38
N GLU A 43 4.04 11.84 8.15
CA GLU A 43 4.18 10.75 9.12
C GLU A 43 4.45 9.42 8.42
N VAL A 44 5.11 8.49 9.14
CA VAL A 44 5.33 7.11 8.71
C VAL A 44 4.91 6.18 9.83
N HIS A 45 3.86 5.40 9.61
CA HIS A 45 3.37 4.41 10.56
C HIS A 45 3.70 3.01 10.08
N ARG A 46 4.62 2.33 10.75
CA ARG A 46 4.98 0.93 10.48
C ARG A 46 4.18 0.01 11.37
N LEU A 47 2.97 -0.34 10.93
CA LEU A 47 2.00 -1.12 11.68
C LEU A 47 1.73 -2.47 11.00
N VAL A 48 1.25 -3.44 11.79
CA VAL A 48 0.78 -4.73 11.29
C VAL A 48 -0.75 -4.68 11.28
N PRO A 49 -1.41 -5.10 10.21
CA PRO A 49 -0.87 -5.75 9.01
C PRO A 49 -0.31 -4.79 7.94
N HIS A 50 -0.66 -3.50 7.97
CA HIS A 50 -0.32 -2.51 6.95
C HIS A 50 0.42 -1.32 7.53
N SER A 51 1.44 -0.86 6.81
CA SER A 51 2.11 0.42 7.07
C SER A 51 1.39 1.55 6.34
N TRP A 52 1.54 2.77 6.85
CA TRP A 52 0.92 3.95 6.28
C TRP A 52 1.94 5.08 6.14
N LEU A 53 1.93 5.72 4.97
CA LEU A 53 2.60 7.01 4.76
C LEU A 53 1.54 8.10 4.68
N TYR A 54 1.68 9.14 5.49
CA TYR A 54 0.90 10.36 5.35
C TYR A 54 1.77 11.38 4.64
N VAL A 55 1.27 11.86 3.50
CA VAL A 55 2.03 12.71 2.58
C VAL A 55 1.23 13.96 2.25
N GLU A 56 1.83 15.10 2.41
CA GLU A 56 1.27 16.38 1.99
C GLU A 56 1.53 16.56 0.50
N ILE A 57 0.44 16.58 -0.29
CA ILE A 57 0.48 16.68 -1.75
C ILE A 57 -0.20 17.98 -2.17
N LYS A 58 0.48 18.72 -3.04
CA LYS A 58 -0.03 19.95 -3.62
C LYS A 58 -0.65 19.67 -4.99
N ASP A 59 -1.89 20.06 -5.17
CA ASP A 59 -2.59 19.90 -6.45
C ASP A 59 -2.16 20.98 -7.49
N ALA A 60 -2.66 20.85 -8.72
CA ALA A 60 -2.39 21.79 -9.80
C ALA A 60 -2.91 23.23 -9.53
N LYS A 61 -3.84 23.38 -8.60
CA LYS A 61 -4.39 24.70 -8.18
C LYS A 61 -3.60 25.29 -7.00
N GLY A 62 -2.57 24.57 -6.52
CA GLY A 62 -1.75 24.98 -5.40
C GLY A 62 -2.36 24.68 -4.02
N GLN A 63 -3.46 23.95 -3.95
CA GLN A 63 -4.08 23.53 -2.70
C GLN A 63 -3.34 22.30 -2.18
N THR A 64 -3.07 22.27 -0.88
CA THR A 64 -2.37 21.17 -0.21
C THR A 64 -3.36 20.32 0.54
N ALA A 65 -3.22 18.99 0.42
CA ALA A 65 -4.00 18.02 1.18
C ALA A 65 -3.09 16.90 1.70
N THR A 66 -3.40 16.38 2.88
CA THR A 66 -2.74 15.17 3.40
C THR A 66 -3.38 13.93 2.83
N TRP A 67 -2.58 13.10 2.20
CA TRP A 67 -2.95 11.82 1.63
C TRP A 67 -2.52 10.68 2.52
N ALA A 68 -3.38 9.67 2.68
CA ALA A 68 -3.08 8.43 3.40
C ALA A 68 -2.73 7.32 2.38
N LEU A 69 -1.48 6.88 2.37
CA LEU A 69 -0.96 5.89 1.43
C LEU A 69 -0.77 4.57 2.16
N GLU A 70 -1.56 3.55 1.77
CA GLU A 70 -1.51 2.22 2.36
C GLU A 70 -0.41 1.39 1.71
N ALA A 71 0.48 0.82 2.52
CA ALA A 71 1.59 -0.03 2.12
C ALA A 71 1.51 -1.40 2.82
N THR A 72 2.31 -2.36 2.37
CA THR A 72 2.46 -3.62 3.09
C THR A 72 3.00 -3.42 4.50
N GLY A 73 2.80 -4.42 5.37
CA GLY A 73 3.31 -4.37 6.74
C GLY A 73 4.84 -4.41 6.83
N PRO A 74 5.40 -4.15 8.02
CA PRO A 74 6.86 -4.03 8.21
C PRO A 74 7.66 -5.21 7.69
N GLY A 75 7.17 -6.45 7.88
CA GLY A 75 7.85 -7.64 7.37
C GLY A 75 7.85 -7.75 5.84
N GLY A 76 6.83 -7.23 5.16
CA GLY A 76 6.79 -7.13 3.71
C GLY A 76 7.81 -6.10 3.19
N LEU A 77 7.85 -4.93 3.81
CA LEU A 77 8.82 -3.88 3.48
C LEU A 77 10.27 -4.34 3.64
N GLU A 78 10.57 -5.06 4.73
CA GLU A 78 11.90 -5.61 4.99
C GLU A 78 12.32 -6.60 3.89
N LYS A 79 11.43 -7.49 3.48
CA LYS A 79 11.68 -8.47 2.40
C LYS A 79 12.06 -7.83 1.07
N VAL A 80 11.50 -6.68 0.76
CA VAL A 80 11.80 -5.93 -0.48
C VAL A 80 12.91 -4.88 -0.28
N GLY A 81 13.57 -4.88 0.88
CA GLY A 81 14.75 -4.07 1.18
C GLY A 81 14.44 -2.61 1.55
N VAL A 82 13.20 -2.29 1.93
CA VAL A 82 12.84 -0.97 2.46
C VAL A 82 13.23 -0.86 3.93
N LYS A 83 14.20 0.00 4.21
CA LYS A 83 14.72 0.22 5.57
C LYS A 83 13.86 1.25 6.33
N VAL A 84 13.93 1.21 7.66
CA VAL A 84 13.18 2.13 8.54
C VAL A 84 13.47 3.59 8.23
N ASN A 85 14.72 3.89 7.86
CA ASN A 85 15.19 5.25 7.67
C ASN A 85 15.23 5.71 6.20
N ASP A 86 14.80 4.89 5.25
CA ASP A 86 14.78 5.28 3.84
C ASP A 86 13.85 6.48 3.60
N VAL A 87 12.74 6.54 4.34
CA VAL A 87 11.75 7.62 4.29
C VAL A 87 11.40 8.08 5.71
N ARG A 88 11.44 9.38 5.96
CA ARG A 88 11.16 10.02 7.26
C ARG A 88 10.23 11.23 7.10
N PRO A 89 9.55 11.68 8.17
CA PRO A 89 8.87 12.97 8.15
C PRO A 89 9.79 14.10 7.68
N GLY A 90 9.27 14.97 6.81
CA GLY A 90 9.99 16.06 6.16
C GLY A 90 10.69 15.69 4.85
N ASP A 91 10.80 14.41 4.49
CA ASP A 91 11.39 14.01 3.21
C ASP A 91 10.45 14.29 2.04
N SER A 92 11.00 14.79 0.94
CA SER A 92 10.31 14.80 -0.35
C SER A 92 10.36 13.41 -0.97
N ILE A 93 9.23 12.96 -1.52
CA ILE A 93 9.10 11.67 -2.18
C ILE A 93 8.27 11.78 -3.45
N LYS A 94 8.54 10.87 -4.39
CA LYS A 94 7.68 10.57 -5.53
C LYS A 94 7.06 9.20 -5.29
N VAL A 95 5.75 9.07 -5.50
CA VAL A 95 5.01 7.82 -5.30
C VAL A 95 4.26 7.41 -6.55
N ARG A 96 4.07 6.11 -6.73
CA ARG A 96 3.13 5.54 -7.69
C ARG A 96 2.16 4.65 -6.95
N CYS A 97 0.87 4.90 -7.13
CA CYS A 97 -0.16 4.21 -6.38
C CYS A 97 -1.50 4.12 -7.14
N HIS A 98 -2.41 3.32 -6.62
CA HIS A 98 -3.78 3.17 -7.11
C HIS A 98 -4.72 3.98 -6.23
N LEU A 99 -5.46 4.92 -6.82
CA LEU A 99 -6.34 5.81 -6.07
C LEU A 99 -7.56 5.08 -5.50
N LEU A 100 -8.14 5.64 -4.43
CA LEU A 100 -9.46 5.24 -3.95
C LEU A 100 -10.53 5.59 -5.01
N LYS A 101 -11.46 4.66 -5.25
CA LYS A 101 -12.56 4.82 -6.21
C LYS A 101 -13.57 5.89 -5.84
N ASP A 102 -13.69 6.21 -4.56
CA ASP A 102 -14.60 7.22 -4.02
C ASP A 102 -14.05 8.64 -4.12
N GLY A 103 -12.81 8.82 -4.60
CA GLY A 103 -12.14 10.11 -4.73
C GLY A 103 -11.60 10.71 -3.44
N ALA A 104 -11.60 9.97 -2.33
CA ALA A 104 -10.94 10.39 -1.10
C ALA A 104 -9.42 10.51 -1.28
N THR A 105 -8.76 11.32 -0.44
CA THR A 105 -7.30 11.53 -0.45
C THR A 105 -6.56 10.33 0.13
N GLY A 106 -6.55 9.24 -0.62
CA GLY A 106 -5.90 8.00 -0.25
C GLY A 106 -5.56 7.14 -1.46
N CYS A 107 -4.57 6.28 -1.32
CA CYS A 107 -4.24 5.31 -2.34
C CYS A 107 -3.56 4.04 -1.78
N LEU A 108 -3.62 2.96 -2.54
CA LEU A 108 -2.82 1.77 -2.34
C LEU A 108 -1.44 2.03 -2.93
N LEU A 109 -0.43 2.08 -2.08
CA LEU A 109 0.93 2.46 -2.42
C LEU A 109 1.66 1.29 -3.08
N GLY A 110 2.10 1.46 -4.32
CA GLY A 110 2.94 0.48 -5.01
C GLY A 110 4.42 0.80 -4.86
N PHE A 111 4.84 2.02 -5.20
CA PHE A 111 6.25 2.37 -5.27
C PHE A 111 6.53 3.74 -4.65
N VAL A 112 7.70 3.86 -4.03
CA VAL A 112 8.24 5.11 -3.49
C VAL A 112 9.66 5.35 -4.00
N THR A 113 9.91 6.56 -4.49
CA THR A 113 11.24 7.07 -4.80
C THR A 113 11.57 8.20 -3.84
N PRO A 114 12.50 8.04 -2.90
CA PRO A 114 12.96 9.13 -2.04
C PRO A 114 13.65 10.23 -2.85
N MET A 115 13.29 11.50 -2.59
CA MET A 115 13.81 12.68 -3.30
C MET A 115 14.56 13.65 -2.36
N HIS A 116 15.00 13.17 -1.20
CA HIS A 116 15.59 13.96 -0.10
C HIS A 116 17.09 14.29 -0.24
N GLY A 117 17.78 13.86 -1.30
CA GLY A 117 19.19 14.17 -1.57
C GLY A 117 20.22 13.27 -0.90
N ASP A 118 19.85 12.38 0.01
CA ASP A 118 20.76 11.48 0.73
C ASP A 118 20.88 10.12 0.03
N ALA A 119 22.00 9.89 -0.66
CA ALA A 119 22.26 8.64 -1.39
C ALA A 119 22.35 7.41 -0.45
N ALA A 120 22.82 7.58 0.78
CA ALA A 120 22.92 6.48 1.76
C ALA A 120 21.53 6.00 2.22
N ARG A 121 20.52 6.86 2.13
CA ARG A 121 19.11 6.57 2.41
C ARG A 121 18.31 6.22 1.14
N GLY A 122 18.97 6.01 0.00
CA GLY A 122 18.33 5.57 -1.23
C GLY A 122 17.69 6.68 -2.08
N HIS A 123 18.20 7.94 -2.01
CA HIS A 123 17.74 9.01 -2.89
C HIS A 123 17.73 8.58 -4.36
N GLY A 124 16.62 8.81 -5.06
CA GLY A 124 16.43 8.48 -6.47
C GLY A 124 16.21 7.00 -6.77
N ILE A 125 16.21 6.11 -5.78
CA ILE A 125 16.02 4.68 -5.96
C ILE A 125 14.55 4.33 -5.70
N GLU A 126 13.81 3.97 -6.75
CA GLU A 126 12.44 3.47 -6.60
C GLU A 126 12.44 2.09 -5.94
N ARG A 127 11.60 1.92 -4.91
CA ARG A 127 11.40 0.67 -4.19
C ARG A 127 9.93 0.31 -4.13
N ASP A 128 9.67 -1.00 -4.13
CA ASP A 128 8.35 -1.58 -3.94
C ASP A 128 7.90 -1.43 -2.47
N TRP A 129 6.73 -0.84 -2.26
CA TRP A 129 6.10 -0.68 -0.95
C TRP A 129 4.83 -1.52 -0.80
N ASP A 130 4.44 -2.25 -1.84
CA ASP A 130 3.35 -3.24 -1.80
C ASP A 130 3.83 -4.61 -1.30
N GLY A 131 5.14 -4.84 -1.22
CA GLY A 131 5.74 -6.06 -0.66
C GLY A 131 6.04 -7.15 -1.66
N GLY A 132 6.12 -6.85 -2.94
CA GLY A 132 6.51 -7.79 -4.01
C GLY A 132 5.52 -8.91 -4.25
N GLY A 133 4.30 -8.79 -3.74
CA GLY A 133 3.30 -9.83 -3.78
C GLY A 133 1.93 -9.39 -4.31
N GLY A 134 1.79 -8.16 -4.71
CA GLY A 134 0.58 -7.71 -5.40
C GLY A 134 0.41 -8.55 -6.67
N ALA A 135 -0.65 -9.34 -6.73
CA ALA A 135 -0.92 -10.28 -7.80
C ALA A 135 -0.73 -9.62 -9.17
N GLY A 136 0.37 -9.92 -9.84
CA GLY A 136 0.60 -9.58 -11.24
C GLY A 136 1.70 -8.55 -11.53
N PHE A 137 2.45 -8.03 -10.56
CA PHE A 137 3.52 -7.09 -10.86
C PHE A 137 4.90 -7.76 -10.74
N PRO A 138 5.70 -7.79 -11.81
CA PRO A 138 7.07 -8.29 -11.73
C PRO A 138 7.88 -7.39 -10.80
N ALA A 139 8.58 -7.98 -9.84
CA ALA A 139 9.42 -7.31 -8.83
C ALA A 139 10.58 -6.48 -9.45
N THR A 140 10.78 -6.54 -10.75
CA THR A 140 11.81 -5.84 -11.52
C THR A 140 11.31 -5.48 -12.92
N GLY A 141 10.28 -4.66 -13.02
CA GLY A 141 9.83 -4.11 -14.28
C GLY A 141 10.21 -2.63 -14.35
N ARG A 142 11.21 -2.28 -15.16
CA ARG A 142 11.28 -0.92 -15.71
C ARG A 142 9.99 -0.73 -16.51
N PHE A 143 9.02 -0.07 -15.94
CA PHE A 143 7.91 0.39 -16.75
C PHE A 143 8.44 1.51 -17.64
N ALA A 144 8.44 1.25 -18.95
CA ALA A 144 8.68 2.29 -19.92
C ALA A 144 7.67 3.43 -19.63
N GLU A 145 8.21 4.62 -19.41
CA GLU A 145 7.43 5.85 -19.34
C GLU A 145 6.60 5.94 -20.62
N PRO A 146 5.27 6.13 -20.55
CA PRO A 146 4.51 6.35 -21.78
C PRO A 146 5.07 7.60 -22.46
N ALA A 147 5.52 7.44 -23.70
CA ALA A 147 6.02 8.53 -24.51
C ALA A 147 5.00 9.67 -24.49
N ALA A 148 5.44 10.85 -24.07
CA ALA A 148 4.66 12.08 -24.12
C ALA A 148 4.15 12.28 -25.56
N ARG A 149 2.83 12.40 -25.71
CA ARG A 149 2.18 12.81 -26.95
C ARG A 149 1.93 14.31 -26.88
#